data_8b294ba1e670b612a54af49e28488261
#
_entry.id   8b294ba1e670b612a54af49e28488261
#
_cell.length_a   1.000
_cell.length_b   1.000
_cell.length_c   1.000
_cell.angle_alpha   90.00
_cell.angle_beta   90.00
_cell.angle_gamma   90.00
#
_symmetry.space_group_name_H-M   'P 1'
#
loop_
_entity.id
_entity.type
_entity.pdbx_description
1 polymer ?
#
loop_
_entity_poly.entity_id
_entity_poly.type
_entity_poly.pdbx_seq_one_letter_code
_entity_poly.pdbx_strand_id
1 'polypeptide(L)'
;MKLFVKHTFVIFLLLIIVGVASADELEVGESSGVVGLTADKPYLHVMHEGRSIKVQRVQDPDYELKGYFAKTVRKCPPFCIRPEQADPRVSTIGEVEIFEFMETKLRDGEGLLIDARTPQWFQRGTIPGSVNIPFTTLSKEVDAPEMVKALESFGVTRRSSVGFFTRKMEEMGFMGGELKSGKWNFSKAKDLVLWCNGPSCGQSPRAIKGLLKVGYPPERLFYYRGGMQLWQLWGLTTVIPNK
;
A
#
# COMPACT_ATOMS: atom_id res chain seq x y z
N MET A 1 5.14 84.59 50.00
CA MET A 1 5.90 83.33 50.21
C MET A 1 5.19 82.24 49.37
N LYS A 2 5.67 82.09 48.08
CA LYS A 2 5.10 81.15 47.14
C LYS A 2 6.14 80.05 46.78
N LEU A 3 5.84 78.82 47.15
CA LEU A 3 6.73 77.67 46.92
C LEU A 3 6.52 77.17 45.51
N PHE A 4 7.56 77.20 44.68
CA PHE A 4 7.60 76.59 43.33
C PHE A 4 8.02 75.12 43.45
N VAL A 5 7.09 74.24 43.14
CA VAL A 5 7.39 72.78 42.96
C VAL A 5 7.77 72.57 41.51
N LYS A 6 9.03 72.19 41.28
CA LYS A 6 9.51 71.73 39.95
C LYS A 6 9.16 70.28 39.78
N HIS A 7 8.32 70.00 38.79
CA HIS A 7 8.05 68.60 38.33
C HIS A 7 9.10 68.25 37.30
N THR A 8 9.96 67.28 37.64
CA THR A 8 10.91 66.67 36.72
C THR A 8 10.22 65.52 36.04
N PHE A 9 9.97 65.63 34.72
CA PHE A 9 9.40 64.59 33.91
C PHE A 9 10.53 63.61 33.49
N VAL A 10 10.56 62.41 34.04
CA VAL A 10 11.48 61.35 33.62
C VAL A 10 10.79 60.57 32.50
N ILE A 11 11.28 60.75 31.25
CA ILE A 11 10.85 59.97 30.08
C ILE A 11 11.60 58.66 30.15
N PHE A 12 10.82 57.59 30.45
CA PHE A 12 11.31 56.22 30.33
C PHE A 12 11.21 55.78 28.84
N LEU A 13 12.36 55.76 28.18
CA LEU A 13 12.46 55.25 26.80
C LEU A 13 12.45 53.71 26.83
N LEU A 14 11.31 53.08 26.55
CA LEU A 14 11.19 51.65 26.42
C LEU A 14 11.84 51.20 25.09
N LEU A 15 13.04 50.67 25.15
CA LEU A 15 13.67 49.96 24.04
C LEU A 15 12.99 48.63 23.83
N ILE A 16 12.11 48.52 22.85
CA ILE A 16 11.56 47.27 22.36
C ILE A 16 12.68 46.58 21.54
N ILE A 17 13.36 45.61 22.12
CA ILE A 17 14.24 44.70 21.39
C ILE A 17 13.34 43.75 20.63
N VAL A 18 13.11 43.99 19.34
CA VAL A 18 12.53 43.03 18.43
C VAL A 18 13.61 41.96 18.21
N GLY A 19 13.49 40.85 18.94
CA GLY A 19 14.28 39.68 18.67
C GLY A 19 13.88 39.11 17.30
N VAL A 20 14.75 39.28 16.32
CA VAL A 20 14.69 38.57 15.06
C VAL A 20 14.96 37.08 15.43
N ALA A 21 13.93 36.28 15.49
CA ALA A 21 14.09 34.83 15.53
C ALA A 21 14.74 34.43 14.20
N SER A 22 16.04 34.18 14.22
CA SER A 22 16.71 33.47 13.15
C SER A 22 16.01 32.13 13.03
N ALA A 23 15.37 31.90 11.88
CA ALA A 23 15.02 30.54 11.52
C ALA A 23 16.34 29.76 11.50
N ASP A 24 16.51 28.85 12.47
CA ASP A 24 17.55 27.83 12.37
C ASP A 24 17.31 27.11 11.04
N GLU A 25 18.12 27.44 10.03
CA GLU A 25 18.32 26.57 8.90
C GLU A 25 18.81 25.25 9.51
N LEU A 26 17.91 24.24 9.51
CA LEU A 26 18.31 22.87 9.76
C LEU A 26 19.40 22.58 8.73
N GLU A 27 20.66 22.72 9.14
CA GLU A 27 21.76 22.11 8.41
C GLU A 27 21.44 20.61 8.35
N VAL A 28 20.86 20.21 7.23
CA VAL A 28 20.82 18.80 6.83
C VAL A 28 22.28 18.44 6.63
N GLY A 29 22.91 17.95 7.70
CA GLY A 29 24.25 17.43 7.63
C GLY A 29 24.32 16.49 6.43
N GLU A 30 25.30 16.70 5.53
CA GLU A 30 25.63 15.77 4.46
C GLU A 30 25.89 14.41 5.09
N SER A 31 24.82 13.62 5.25
CA SER A 31 24.99 12.20 5.47
C SER A 31 25.44 11.64 4.13
N SER A 32 26.74 11.37 3.97
CA SER A 32 27.31 10.52 2.93
C SER A 32 26.75 9.08 3.04
N GLY A 33 25.49 8.94 3.43
CA GLY A 33 24.83 7.70 3.74
C GLY A 33 24.03 7.16 2.57
N VAL A 34 23.96 5.85 2.50
CA VAL A 34 23.09 5.09 1.61
C VAL A 34 21.66 5.61 1.71
N VAL A 35 21.00 5.88 0.58
CA VAL A 35 19.58 6.21 0.54
C VAL A 35 18.79 4.96 0.92
N GLY A 36 18.39 4.84 2.20
CA GLY A 36 17.74 3.67 2.75
C GLY A 36 16.24 3.57 2.42
N LEU A 37 15.67 2.39 2.64
CA LEU A 37 14.22 2.16 2.62
C LEU A 37 13.56 2.88 3.80
N THR A 38 14.19 2.77 4.98
CA THR A 38 13.86 3.48 6.22
C THR A 38 15.16 3.98 6.86
N ALA A 39 15.08 4.69 7.97
CA ALA A 39 16.27 5.21 8.67
C ALA A 39 17.26 4.10 9.06
N ASP A 40 16.76 2.92 9.38
CA ASP A 40 17.52 1.77 9.88
C ASP A 40 17.62 0.61 8.86
N LYS A 41 16.94 0.70 7.72
CA LYS A 41 16.87 -0.36 6.71
C LYS A 41 17.36 0.13 5.34
N PRO A 42 18.60 -0.17 4.94
CA PRO A 42 19.12 0.26 3.65
C PRO A 42 18.48 -0.47 2.46
N TYR A 43 18.15 -1.74 2.62
CA TYR A 43 17.52 -2.60 1.60
C TYR A 43 16.91 -3.84 2.24
N LEU A 44 16.15 -4.58 1.45
CA LEU A 44 15.70 -5.95 1.76
C LEU A 44 15.85 -6.87 0.54
N HIS A 45 15.66 -8.17 0.73
CA HIS A 45 15.61 -9.14 -0.37
C HIS A 45 14.26 -9.84 -0.42
N VAL A 46 13.75 -10.03 -1.63
CA VAL A 46 12.50 -10.75 -1.88
C VAL A 46 12.67 -11.73 -3.04
N MET A 47 12.02 -12.88 -2.94
CA MET A 47 11.99 -13.83 -4.05
C MET A 47 11.01 -13.37 -5.13
N HIS A 48 11.46 -13.37 -6.38
CA HIS A 48 10.63 -13.08 -7.55
C HIS A 48 11.00 -14.04 -8.69
N GLU A 49 10.06 -14.86 -9.13
CA GLU A 49 10.29 -15.89 -10.18
C GLU A 49 11.54 -16.74 -9.92
N GLY A 50 11.72 -17.20 -8.68
CA GLY A 50 12.84 -18.05 -8.29
C GLY A 50 14.19 -17.36 -8.10
N ARG A 51 14.26 -16.03 -8.26
CA ARG A 51 15.47 -15.21 -8.06
C ARG A 51 15.34 -14.33 -6.83
N SER A 52 16.42 -14.16 -6.08
CA SER A 52 16.48 -13.18 -4.98
C SER A 52 16.73 -11.79 -5.57
N ILE A 53 15.79 -10.89 -5.36
CA ILE A 53 15.85 -9.50 -5.83
C ILE A 53 16.12 -8.58 -4.65
N LYS A 54 17.14 -7.73 -4.76
CA LYS A 54 17.41 -6.66 -3.81
C LYS A 54 16.44 -5.50 -4.05
N VAL A 55 15.59 -5.23 -3.07
CA VAL A 55 14.72 -4.05 -3.05
C VAL A 55 15.46 -2.94 -2.31
N GLN A 56 15.72 -1.85 -3.00
CA GLN A 56 16.40 -0.66 -2.49
C GLN A 56 15.91 0.57 -3.21
N ARG A 57 16.24 1.75 -2.69
CA ARG A 57 16.04 3.01 -3.41
C ARG A 57 17.19 3.28 -4.39
N VAL A 58 16.95 4.11 -5.39
CA VAL A 58 18.00 4.67 -6.25
C VAL A 58 18.97 5.46 -5.37
N GLN A 59 20.28 5.31 -5.66
CA GLN A 59 21.37 5.92 -4.88
C GLN A 59 21.95 7.18 -5.54
N ASP A 60 21.47 7.52 -6.73
CA ASP A 60 21.87 8.73 -7.47
C ASP A 60 21.06 9.93 -6.94
N PRO A 61 21.69 10.95 -6.32
CA PRO A 61 21.00 12.10 -5.75
C PRO A 61 20.33 12.98 -6.82
N ASP A 62 20.80 12.91 -8.08
CA ASP A 62 20.25 13.69 -9.20
C ASP A 62 19.16 12.91 -9.97
N TYR A 63 18.77 11.74 -9.47
CA TYR A 63 17.76 10.92 -10.13
C TYR A 63 16.39 11.60 -10.11
N GLU A 64 15.84 11.78 -11.29
CA GLU A 64 14.47 12.25 -11.49
C GLU A 64 13.60 11.16 -12.13
N LEU A 65 12.41 10.95 -11.60
CA LEU A 65 11.44 10.04 -12.21
C LEU A 65 11.03 10.56 -13.59
N LYS A 66 11.13 9.70 -14.62
CA LYS A 66 10.75 10.02 -16.00
C LYS A 66 9.66 9.08 -16.53
N GLY A 67 9.04 9.46 -17.63
CA GLY A 67 8.09 8.61 -18.33
C GLY A 67 6.66 8.65 -17.77
N TYR A 68 5.97 7.49 -17.84
CA TYR A 68 4.54 7.43 -17.58
C TYR A 68 4.13 7.83 -16.17
N PHE A 69 4.88 7.40 -15.15
CA PHE A 69 4.55 7.64 -13.74
C PHE A 69 4.99 9.01 -13.23
N ALA A 70 5.89 9.71 -13.94
CA ALA A 70 6.25 11.11 -13.66
C ALA A 70 5.16 12.10 -14.11
N LYS A 71 4.22 11.67 -14.96
CA LYS A 71 3.21 12.54 -15.54
C LYS A 71 2.17 12.97 -14.50
N THR A 72 2.20 14.24 -14.09
CA THR A 72 1.35 14.80 -13.03
C THR A 72 -0.04 15.17 -13.51
N VAL A 73 -0.17 15.75 -14.70
CA VAL A 73 -1.44 16.21 -15.26
C VAL A 73 -2.04 15.14 -16.17
N ARG A 74 -3.22 14.63 -15.79
CA ARG A 74 -3.96 13.61 -16.52
C ARG A 74 -5.44 13.96 -16.59
N LYS A 75 -6.05 13.69 -17.75
CA LYS A 75 -7.49 13.95 -17.96
C LYS A 75 -8.35 13.08 -17.03
N CYS A 76 -9.31 13.68 -16.33
CA CYS A 76 -10.33 13.00 -15.55
C CYS A 76 -11.71 13.20 -16.23
N PRO A 77 -12.44 12.13 -16.58
CA PRO A 77 -12.02 10.74 -16.60
C PRO A 77 -11.00 10.42 -17.71
N PRO A 78 -10.22 9.32 -17.66
CA PRO A 78 -10.36 8.23 -16.69
C PRO A 78 -9.45 8.33 -15.43
N PHE A 79 -8.55 9.32 -15.37
CA PHE A 79 -7.54 9.41 -14.31
C PHE A 79 -8.02 10.25 -13.11
N CYS A 80 -9.27 10.08 -12.70
CA CYS A 80 -9.80 10.75 -11.52
C CYS A 80 -9.18 10.16 -10.25
N ILE A 81 -8.92 11.02 -9.27
CA ILE A 81 -8.45 10.60 -7.94
C ILE A 81 -9.50 9.67 -7.31
N ARG A 82 -9.05 8.58 -6.74
CA ARG A 82 -9.87 7.58 -6.06
C ARG A 82 -9.85 7.78 -4.54
N PRO A 83 -10.88 7.30 -3.84
CA PRO A 83 -10.89 7.28 -2.36
C PRO A 83 -9.63 6.63 -1.79
N GLU A 84 -9.29 7.00 -0.56
CA GLU A 84 -8.18 6.42 0.19
C GLU A 84 -8.39 4.93 0.43
N GLN A 85 -9.60 4.55 0.81
CA GLN A 85 -9.98 3.17 1.08
C GLN A 85 -10.69 2.54 -0.12
N ALA A 86 -10.35 1.29 -0.42
CA ALA A 86 -11.06 0.49 -1.42
C ALA A 86 -12.42 0.01 -0.90
N ASP A 87 -12.49 -0.32 0.39
CA ASP A 87 -13.68 -0.70 1.18
C ASP A 87 -13.40 -0.34 2.66
N PRO A 88 -14.39 0.07 3.46
CA PRO A 88 -14.19 0.43 4.87
C PRO A 88 -13.63 -0.70 5.76
N ARG A 89 -13.81 -1.95 5.34
CA ARG A 89 -13.33 -3.14 6.07
C ARG A 89 -11.91 -3.56 5.69
N VAL A 90 -11.30 -2.90 4.69
CA VAL A 90 -9.99 -3.26 4.13
C VAL A 90 -8.98 -2.18 4.46
N SER A 91 -7.88 -2.57 5.09
CA SER A 91 -6.81 -1.64 5.45
C SER A 91 -6.07 -1.12 4.23
N THR A 92 -5.88 0.20 4.16
CA THR A 92 -4.95 0.82 3.22
C THR A 92 -3.57 0.88 3.87
N ILE A 93 -2.54 0.49 3.13
CA ILE A 93 -1.15 0.40 3.62
C ILE A 93 -0.20 1.19 2.72
N GLY A 94 0.94 1.60 3.27
CA GLY A 94 2.02 2.26 2.58
C GLY A 94 3.21 1.34 2.30
N GLU A 95 4.33 1.96 1.89
CA GLU A 95 5.53 1.24 1.48
C GLU A 95 6.20 0.50 2.65
N VAL A 96 6.18 1.07 3.85
CA VAL A 96 6.81 0.47 5.04
C VAL A 96 6.12 -0.83 5.42
N GLU A 97 4.79 -0.86 5.42
CA GLU A 97 4.00 -2.07 5.67
C GLU A 97 4.20 -3.13 4.59
N ILE A 98 4.46 -2.70 3.32
CA ILE A 98 4.83 -3.64 2.26
C ILE A 98 6.21 -4.24 2.51
N PHE A 99 7.18 -3.47 2.97
CA PHE A 99 8.51 -4.02 3.32
C PHE A 99 8.40 -5.06 4.43
N GLU A 100 7.63 -4.78 5.47
CA GLU A 100 7.34 -5.73 6.54
C GLU A 100 6.63 -6.99 6.01
N PHE A 101 5.63 -6.81 5.16
CA PHE A 101 4.91 -7.91 4.52
C PHE A 101 5.84 -8.79 3.68
N MET A 102 6.77 -8.20 2.93
CA MET A 102 7.76 -8.93 2.12
C MET A 102 8.69 -9.78 3.00
N GLU A 103 9.11 -9.25 4.15
CA GLU A 103 10.04 -9.93 5.07
C GLU A 103 9.37 -10.93 6.01
N THR A 104 8.04 -10.95 6.06
CA THR A 104 7.25 -11.84 6.92
C THR A 104 6.31 -12.70 6.08
N LYS A 105 5.08 -12.28 5.89
CA LYS A 105 4.00 -13.05 5.25
C LYS A 105 4.33 -13.56 3.85
N LEU A 106 4.97 -12.72 3.02
CA LEU A 106 5.35 -13.12 1.68
C LEU A 106 6.48 -14.15 1.71
N ARG A 107 7.54 -13.91 2.52
CA ARG A 107 8.66 -14.84 2.70
C ARG A 107 8.21 -16.19 3.21
N ASP A 108 7.30 -16.21 4.17
CA ASP A 108 6.85 -17.42 4.84
C ASP A 108 5.75 -18.16 4.04
N GLY A 109 5.33 -17.62 2.89
CA GLY A 109 4.31 -18.19 2.01
C GLY A 109 2.88 -18.05 2.54
N GLU A 110 2.69 -17.27 3.61
CA GLU A 110 1.39 -16.94 4.22
C GLU A 110 0.67 -15.78 3.55
N GLY A 111 1.36 -15.04 2.68
CA GLY A 111 0.83 -13.90 1.96
C GLY A 111 1.19 -13.88 0.47
N LEU A 112 0.49 -13.03 -0.29
CA LEU A 112 0.79 -12.75 -1.70
C LEU A 112 0.72 -11.25 -1.96
N LEU A 113 1.69 -10.75 -2.71
CA LEU A 113 1.67 -9.40 -3.27
C LEU A 113 1.10 -9.47 -4.68
N ILE A 114 -0.09 -8.91 -4.90
CA ILE A 114 -0.86 -9.08 -6.14
C ILE A 114 -0.82 -7.81 -6.98
N ASP A 115 -0.20 -7.92 -8.15
CA ASP A 115 -0.34 -6.93 -9.22
C ASP A 115 -1.69 -7.15 -9.92
N ALA A 116 -2.68 -6.31 -9.59
CA ALA A 116 -4.03 -6.41 -10.14
C ALA A 116 -4.16 -5.73 -11.53
N ARG A 117 -3.07 -5.26 -12.11
CA ARG A 117 -3.05 -4.65 -13.44
C ARG A 117 -3.24 -5.71 -14.54
N THR A 118 -3.50 -5.22 -15.77
CA THR A 118 -3.52 -6.11 -16.92
C THR A 118 -2.13 -6.70 -17.19
N PRO A 119 -2.03 -7.88 -17.86
CA PRO A 119 -0.73 -8.51 -18.18
C PRO A 119 0.23 -7.59 -18.92
N GLN A 120 -0.28 -6.72 -19.80
CA GLN A 120 0.55 -5.76 -20.56
C GLN A 120 1.24 -4.74 -19.64
N TRP A 121 0.60 -4.34 -18.53
CA TRP A 121 1.22 -3.47 -17.53
C TRP A 121 2.22 -4.23 -16.68
N PHE A 122 1.91 -5.44 -16.27
CA PHE A 122 2.81 -6.33 -15.53
C PHE A 122 4.13 -6.54 -16.29
N GLN A 123 4.06 -6.87 -17.57
CA GLN A 123 5.24 -7.12 -18.42
C GLN A 123 6.13 -5.88 -18.64
N ARG A 124 5.62 -4.66 -18.43
CA ARG A 124 6.40 -3.41 -18.49
C ARG A 124 7.22 -3.17 -17.22
N GLY A 125 6.96 -3.92 -16.18
CA GLY A 125 7.61 -3.82 -14.88
C GLY A 125 6.61 -3.94 -13.74
N THR A 126 7.06 -4.59 -12.67
CA THR A 126 6.25 -4.87 -11.47
C THR A 126 7.07 -4.65 -10.20
N ILE A 127 6.39 -4.60 -9.05
CA ILE A 127 7.02 -4.62 -7.74
C ILE A 127 7.60 -6.01 -7.50
N PRO A 128 8.88 -6.15 -7.10
CA PRO A 128 9.48 -7.45 -6.83
C PRO A 128 8.65 -8.28 -5.83
N GLY A 129 8.56 -9.58 -6.07
CA GLY A 129 7.73 -10.50 -5.27
C GLY A 129 6.26 -10.54 -5.67
N SER A 130 5.79 -9.64 -6.56
CA SER A 130 4.41 -9.66 -7.02
C SER A 130 4.12 -10.79 -7.98
N VAL A 131 2.89 -11.31 -7.90
CA VAL A 131 2.27 -12.17 -8.91
C VAL A 131 1.18 -11.40 -9.65
N ASN A 132 1.06 -11.58 -10.97
CA ASN A 132 0.01 -10.92 -11.73
C ASN A 132 -1.29 -11.74 -11.70
N ILE A 133 -2.30 -11.18 -11.05
CA ILE A 133 -3.67 -11.68 -11.10
C ILE A 133 -4.56 -10.49 -11.45
N PRO A 134 -4.91 -10.33 -12.74
CA PRO A 134 -5.62 -9.16 -13.22
C PRO A 134 -6.96 -8.96 -12.50
N PHE A 135 -7.32 -7.70 -12.27
CA PHE A 135 -8.61 -7.35 -11.66
C PHE A 135 -9.80 -7.94 -12.40
N THR A 136 -9.69 -8.16 -13.71
CA THR A 136 -10.72 -8.82 -14.53
C THR A 136 -10.96 -10.26 -14.11
N THR A 137 -9.92 -10.99 -13.68
CA THR A 137 -10.03 -12.33 -13.09
C THR A 137 -10.77 -12.29 -11.76
N LEU A 138 -10.35 -11.37 -10.85
CA LEU A 138 -10.91 -11.25 -9.50
C LEU A 138 -12.29 -10.56 -9.47
N SER A 139 -12.79 -10.11 -10.61
CA SER A 139 -14.15 -9.55 -10.75
C SER A 139 -15.13 -10.52 -11.43
N LYS A 140 -14.70 -11.73 -11.77
CA LYS A 140 -15.55 -12.76 -12.36
C LYS A 140 -16.50 -13.36 -11.33
N GLU A 141 -17.48 -14.10 -11.83
CA GLU A 141 -18.36 -14.90 -10.96
C GLU A 141 -17.55 -15.98 -10.21
N VAL A 142 -18.04 -16.34 -9.03
CA VAL A 142 -17.33 -17.22 -8.09
C VAL A 142 -16.99 -18.60 -8.64
N ASP A 143 -17.77 -19.10 -9.59
CA ASP A 143 -17.58 -20.40 -10.24
C ASP A 143 -16.79 -20.32 -11.56
N ALA A 144 -16.40 -19.13 -12.01
CA ALA A 144 -15.57 -18.99 -13.19
C ALA A 144 -14.21 -19.69 -12.98
N PRO A 145 -13.74 -20.51 -13.93
CA PRO A 145 -12.53 -21.31 -13.77
C PRO A 145 -11.31 -20.50 -13.30
N GLU A 146 -11.15 -19.28 -13.81
CA GLU A 146 -10.03 -18.42 -13.46
C GLU A 146 -10.14 -17.86 -12.02
N MET A 147 -11.38 -17.55 -11.56
CA MET A 147 -11.62 -17.15 -10.17
C MET A 147 -11.36 -18.31 -9.22
N VAL A 148 -11.83 -19.51 -9.57
CA VAL A 148 -11.57 -20.74 -8.80
C VAL A 148 -10.07 -20.95 -8.65
N LYS A 149 -9.31 -20.94 -9.75
CA LYS A 149 -7.86 -21.10 -9.74
C LYS A 149 -7.17 -20.02 -8.88
N ALA A 150 -7.64 -18.77 -8.94
CA ALA A 150 -7.11 -17.71 -8.08
C ALA A 150 -7.37 -18.00 -6.61
N LEU A 151 -8.60 -18.33 -6.23
CA LEU A 151 -8.95 -18.66 -4.84
C LEU A 151 -8.14 -19.85 -4.30
N GLU A 152 -7.97 -20.91 -5.08
CA GLU A 152 -7.14 -22.05 -4.71
C GLU A 152 -5.68 -21.67 -4.49
N SER A 153 -5.11 -20.78 -5.34
CA SER A 153 -3.75 -20.27 -5.15
C SER A 153 -3.60 -19.40 -3.88
N PHE A 154 -4.69 -18.84 -3.39
CA PHE A 154 -4.76 -18.11 -2.13
C PHE A 154 -4.94 -19.02 -0.90
N GLY A 155 -4.92 -20.34 -1.06
CA GLY A 155 -5.13 -21.28 0.02
C GLY A 155 -6.59 -21.52 0.40
N VAL A 156 -7.53 -20.98 -0.37
CA VAL A 156 -8.96 -21.19 -0.19
C VAL A 156 -9.35 -22.57 -0.73
N THR A 157 -10.15 -23.34 0.00
CA THR A 157 -10.57 -24.68 -0.40
C THR A 157 -12.07 -24.75 -0.68
N ARG A 158 -12.47 -25.56 -1.66
CA ARG A 158 -13.88 -25.86 -1.90
C ARG A 158 -14.45 -26.68 -0.76
N ARG A 159 -15.70 -26.41 -0.42
CA ARG A 159 -16.46 -27.17 0.57
C ARG A 159 -17.32 -28.22 -0.13
N SER A 160 -17.38 -29.42 0.45
CA SER A 160 -18.45 -30.33 0.17
C SER A 160 -19.78 -29.82 0.71
N SER A 161 -20.89 -30.30 0.20
CA SER A 161 -22.23 -29.95 0.72
C SER A 161 -22.30 -30.24 2.23
N VAL A 162 -22.71 -29.23 3.00
CA VAL A 162 -22.94 -29.43 4.45
C VAL A 162 -24.43 -29.52 4.74
N GLY A 163 -24.75 -30.36 5.72
CA GLY A 163 -26.11 -30.53 6.18
C GLY A 163 -26.72 -29.25 6.74
N PHE A 164 -28.04 -29.18 6.72
CA PHE A 164 -28.80 -27.99 7.17
C PHE A 164 -28.40 -27.54 8.58
N PHE A 165 -28.26 -28.47 9.51
CA PHE A 165 -27.90 -28.15 10.90
C PHE A 165 -26.52 -27.52 11.04
N THR A 166 -25.51 -28.10 10.38
CA THR A 166 -24.15 -27.56 10.37
C THR A 166 -24.12 -26.14 9.79
N ARG A 167 -24.84 -25.93 8.70
CA ARG A 167 -24.96 -24.62 8.07
C ARG A 167 -25.56 -23.57 9.01
N LYS A 168 -26.61 -23.97 9.75
CA LYS A 168 -27.28 -23.10 10.74
C LYS A 168 -26.34 -22.71 11.88
N MET A 169 -25.53 -23.65 12.36
CA MET A 169 -24.52 -23.41 13.40
C MET A 169 -23.43 -22.43 12.92
N GLU A 170 -22.96 -22.61 11.68
CA GLU A 170 -21.97 -21.72 11.07
C GLU A 170 -22.53 -20.30 10.87
N GLU A 171 -23.78 -20.16 10.42
CA GLU A 171 -24.47 -18.86 10.29
C GLU A 171 -24.61 -18.13 11.64
N MET A 172 -24.65 -18.87 12.76
CA MET A 172 -24.65 -18.30 14.11
C MET A 172 -23.23 -18.00 14.65
N GLY A 173 -22.18 -18.11 13.83
CA GLY A 173 -20.79 -17.86 14.23
C GLY A 173 -20.08 -19.03 14.92
N PHE A 174 -20.72 -20.21 15.00
CA PHE A 174 -20.05 -21.39 15.53
C PHE A 174 -19.22 -22.10 14.48
N MET A 175 -18.30 -22.95 14.91
CA MET A 175 -17.47 -23.81 14.05
C MET A 175 -16.63 -23.02 13.02
N GLY A 176 -16.25 -21.76 13.32
CA GLY A 176 -15.52 -20.90 12.41
C GLY A 176 -16.34 -20.52 11.17
N GLY A 177 -17.63 -20.29 11.34
CA GLY A 177 -18.59 -19.96 10.29
C GLY A 177 -18.26 -18.66 9.58
N GLU A 178 -17.61 -17.71 10.28
CA GLU A 178 -17.14 -16.42 9.75
C GLU A 178 -16.08 -16.60 8.63
N LEU A 179 -15.35 -17.71 8.63
CA LEU A 179 -14.34 -18.05 7.61
C LEU A 179 -14.87 -19.02 6.54
N LYS A 180 -16.20 -19.19 6.47
CA LYS A 180 -16.83 -20.15 5.55
C LYS A 180 -18.00 -19.49 4.80
N SER A 181 -18.04 -19.69 3.50
CA SER A 181 -19.23 -19.43 2.69
C SER A 181 -19.88 -20.74 2.26
N GLY A 182 -21.03 -20.66 1.58
CA GLY A 182 -21.71 -21.88 1.11
C GLY A 182 -20.86 -22.81 0.25
N LYS A 183 -19.86 -22.27 -0.46
CA LYS A 183 -19.01 -23.01 -1.41
C LYS A 183 -17.53 -23.07 -0.99
N TRP A 184 -17.08 -22.18 -0.11
CA TRP A 184 -15.67 -21.95 0.16
C TRP A 184 -15.32 -21.95 1.64
N ASN A 185 -14.13 -22.42 1.96
CA ASN A 185 -13.53 -22.37 3.29
C ASN A 185 -12.25 -21.50 3.20
N PHE A 186 -12.25 -20.38 3.93
CA PHE A 186 -11.18 -19.41 3.97
C PHE A 186 -10.26 -19.55 5.19
N SER A 187 -10.40 -20.60 5.99
CA SER A 187 -9.62 -20.77 7.23
C SER A 187 -8.10 -20.78 6.98
N LYS A 188 -7.68 -21.21 5.80
CA LYS A 188 -6.28 -21.21 5.35
C LYS A 188 -6.00 -20.16 4.29
N ALA A 189 -6.90 -19.19 4.12
CA ALA A 189 -6.70 -18.11 3.17
C ALA A 189 -5.47 -17.27 3.53
N LYS A 190 -4.67 -16.93 2.53
CA LYS A 190 -3.48 -16.09 2.68
C LYS A 190 -3.85 -14.63 2.87
N ASP A 191 -2.94 -13.86 3.43
CA ASP A 191 -3.03 -12.40 3.43
C ASP A 191 -2.68 -11.87 2.01
N LEU A 192 -3.47 -10.94 1.50
CA LEU A 192 -3.30 -10.43 0.13
C LEU A 192 -3.09 -8.92 0.15
N VAL A 193 -1.95 -8.47 -0.36
CA VAL A 193 -1.72 -7.05 -0.68
C VAL A 193 -2.03 -6.83 -2.15
N LEU A 194 -3.04 -6.01 -2.46
CA LEU A 194 -3.45 -5.72 -3.83
C LEU A 194 -3.07 -4.29 -4.22
N TRP A 195 -2.45 -4.14 -5.38
CA TRP A 195 -2.02 -2.86 -5.90
C TRP A 195 -2.22 -2.73 -7.42
N CYS A 196 -2.14 -1.50 -7.94
CA CYS A 196 -2.19 -1.21 -9.37
C CYS A 196 -1.33 0.03 -9.73
N ASN A 197 -1.73 0.88 -10.68
CA ASN A 197 -0.87 1.96 -11.15
C ASN A 197 -0.70 3.14 -10.18
N GLY A 198 -1.60 3.33 -9.22
CA GLY A 198 -1.51 4.45 -8.27
C GLY A 198 -2.86 5.07 -7.90
N PRO A 199 -2.89 6.26 -7.26
CA PRO A 199 -4.10 6.85 -6.66
C PRO A 199 -5.28 7.10 -7.60
N SER A 200 -5.06 7.18 -8.89
CA SER A 200 -6.13 7.31 -9.89
C SER A 200 -6.57 5.97 -10.50
N CYS A 201 -5.95 4.86 -10.13
CA CYS A 201 -6.22 3.54 -10.68
C CYS A 201 -7.40 2.87 -9.97
N GLY A 202 -8.35 2.33 -10.72
CA GLY A 202 -9.50 1.60 -10.17
C GLY A 202 -9.39 0.07 -10.25
N GLN A 203 -8.25 -0.49 -10.67
CA GLN A 203 -8.10 -1.93 -10.91
C GLN A 203 -8.03 -2.72 -9.60
N SER A 204 -7.13 -2.37 -8.69
CA SER A 204 -7.06 -3.03 -7.38
C SER A 204 -8.30 -2.82 -6.50
N PRO A 205 -8.96 -1.65 -6.44
CA PRO A 205 -10.25 -1.54 -5.75
C PRO A 205 -11.35 -2.46 -6.32
N ARG A 206 -11.37 -2.68 -7.64
CA ARG A 206 -12.29 -3.64 -8.27
C ARG A 206 -11.98 -5.07 -7.87
N ALA A 207 -10.69 -5.45 -7.88
CA ALA A 207 -10.23 -6.76 -7.45
C ALA A 207 -10.62 -7.05 -6.00
N ILE A 208 -10.39 -6.10 -5.09
CA ILE A 208 -10.78 -6.17 -3.68
C ILE A 208 -12.29 -6.37 -3.53
N LYS A 209 -13.11 -5.56 -4.22
CA LYS A 209 -14.56 -5.72 -4.20
C LYS A 209 -15.03 -7.06 -4.73
N GLY A 210 -14.37 -7.60 -5.75
CA GLY A 210 -14.63 -8.95 -6.25
C GLY A 210 -14.34 -10.03 -5.22
N LEU A 211 -13.22 -9.95 -4.53
CA LEU A 211 -12.86 -10.86 -3.44
C LEU A 211 -13.83 -10.78 -2.26
N LEU A 212 -14.22 -9.57 -1.85
CA LEU A 212 -15.24 -9.39 -0.81
C LEU A 212 -16.60 -9.99 -1.21
N LYS A 213 -17.00 -9.85 -2.49
CA LYS A 213 -18.25 -10.45 -3.03
C LYS A 213 -18.26 -11.97 -2.90
N VAL A 214 -17.13 -12.64 -3.05
CA VAL A 214 -17.03 -14.10 -2.89
C VAL A 214 -16.86 -14.56 -1.45
N GLY A 215 -16.76 -13.62 -0.49
CA GLY A 215 -16.65 -13.90 0.94
C GLY A 215 -15.20 -13.99 1.45
N TYR A 216 -14.22 -13.47 0.72
CA TYR A 216 -12.85 -13.40 1.22
C TYR A 216 -12.80 -12.55 2.49
N PRO A 217 -12.13 -12.99 3.57
CA PRO A 217 -12.07 -12.26 4.84
C PRO A 217 -11.45 -10.86 4.63
N PRO A 218 -12.14 -9.77 4.96
CA PRO A 218 -11.66 -8.42 4.72
C PRO A 218 -10.39 -8.08 5.50
N GLU A 219 -10.20 -8.67 6.69
CA GLU A 219 -9.01 -8.51 7.53
C GLU A 219 -7.75 -9.13 6.93
N ARG A 220 -7.90 -9.97 5.90
CA ARG A 220 -6.79 -10.56 5.12
C ARG A 220 -6.55 -9.85 3.80
N LEU A 221 -7.25 -8.74 3.56
CA LEU A 221 -7.09 -7.91 2.36
C LEU A 221 -6.44 -6.59 2.73
N PHE A 222 -5.40 -6.24 2.00
CA PHE A 222 -4.69 -4.97 2.16
C PHE A 222 -4.63 -4.25 0.82
N TYR A 223 -4.87 -2.94 0.86
CA TYR A 223 -4.85 -2.10 -0.33
C TYR A 223 -3.61 -1.20 -0.34
N TYR A 224 -2.68 -1.44 -1.25
CA TYR A 224 -1.61 -0.49 -1.51
C TYR A 224 -2.06 0.52 -2.58
N ARG A 225 -2.58 1.65 -2.10
CA ARG A 225 -3.13 2.72 -2.94
C ARG A 225 -2.06 3.41 -3.78
N GLY A 226 -0.85 3.56 -3.24
CA GLY A 226 0.29 4.19 -3.90
C GLY A 226 0.65 3.53 -5.23
N GLY A 227 0.58 2.20 -5.27
CA GLY A 227 0.84 1.40 -6.46
C GLY A 227 2.19 1.68 -7.11
N MET A 228 2.32 1.37 -8.39
CA MET A 228 3.57 1.60 -9.12
C MET A 228 4.00 3.07 -9.15
N GLN A 229 3.06 4.02 -9.07
CA GLN A 229 3.39 5.44 -9.14
C GLN A 229 4.19 5.90 -7.91
N LEU A 230 3.71 5.62 -6.70
CA LEU A 230 4.46 5.98 -5.49
C LEU A 230 5.70 5.10 -5.32
N TRP A 231 5.61 3.81 -5.66
CA TRP A 231 6.77 2.93 -5.66
C TRP A 231 7.95 3.49 -6.46
N GLN A 232 7.68 3.98 -7.67
CA GLN A 232 8.72 4.59 -8.51
C GLN A 232 9.08 6.02 -8.07
N LEU A 233 8.15 6.78 -7.49
CA LEU A 233 8.44 8.11 -6.96
C LEU A 233 9.47 8.04 -5.81
N TRP A 234 9.41 6.99 -5.01
CA TRP A 234 10.42 6.70 -3.98
C TRP A 234 11.72 6.12 -4.55
N GLY A 235 11.85 5.97 -5.86
CA GLY A 235 13.02 5.37 -6.50
C GLY A 235 13.22 3.89 -6.14
N LEU A 236 12.15 3.17 -5.82
CA LEU A 236 12.22 1.76 -5.40
C LEU A 236 12.44 0.82 -6.58
N THR A 237 13.15 -0.27 -6.33
CA THR A 237 13.48 -1.32 -7.31
C THR A 237 12.24 -1.87 -8.00
N THR A 238 12.27 -1.94 -9.33
CA THR A 238 11.25 -2.62 -10.15
C THR A 238 11.91 -3.75 -10.93
N VAL A 239 11.15 -4.77 -11.29
CA VAL A 239 11.60 -5.89 -12.12
C VAL A 239 10.74 -6.03 -13.37
N ILE A 240 11.33 -6.46 -14.46
CA ILE A 240 10.61 -6.89 -15.67
C ILE A 240 10.47 -8.41 -15.58
N PRO A 241 9.24 -8.96 -15.52
CA PRO A 241 9.02 -10.40 -15.44
C PRO A 241 9.63 -11.14 -16.63
N ASN A 242 10.13 -12.35 -16.39
CA ASN A 242 10.70 -13.23 -17.44
C ASN A 242 11.90 -12.64 -18.23
N LYS A 243 12.71 -11.77 -17.58
CA LYS A 243 13.97 -11.27 -18.13
C LYS A 243 15.17 -11.67 -17.29
#